data_c0525e26016aedc60f1725d20ff72a6f
#
_entry.id   c0525e26016aedc60f1725d20ff72a6f
#
_cell.length_a   1.000
_cell.length_b   1.000
_cell.length_c   1.000
_cell.angle_alpha   90.00
_cell.angle_beta   90.00
_cell.angle_gamma   90.00
#
_symmetry.space_group_name_H-M   'P 1'
#
loop_
_entity.id
_entity.type
_entity.pdbx_description
1 polymer ?
#
loop_
_entity_poly.entity_id
_entity_poly.type
_entity_poly.pdbx_seq_one_letter_code
_entity_poly.pdbx_strand_id
1 'polypeptide(L)'
;SFVAARRHPRADELAIAWLVVEPEAAFPGMGRKLPHYGKYSYLAFEGDEPTNIIKGQWSSSESPLVVDLRPQGERSSSLAAFPLEKRSALADLPPVFSQKRLMEHVSYLASADLEGRGIGSASLQAAADYIAERFAEIGLKPGLEDGSWHQRFQLESGPDGAPAETVNVIGFLPGSNRDWSEQSVIVSAHYDHLGRGWPDVHQGDEGLVHPGADDNAS
;
A
#
# COMPACT_ATOMS: atom_id res chain seq x y z
N SER A 1 -20.37 12.46 3.66
CA SER A 1 -19.24 13.28 3.18
C SER A 1 -18.87 12.94 1.75
N PHE A 2 -18.38 13.91 1.01
CA PHE A 2 -18.03 13.74 -0.40
C PHE A 2 -16.75 14.50 -0.76
N VAL A 3 -15.90 13.90 -1.59
CA VAL A 3 -14.71 14.54 -2.15
C VAL A 3 -14.66 14.32 -3.65
N ALA A 4 -14.35 15.36 -4.41
CA ALA A 4 -14.03 15.23 -5.82
C ALA A 4 -12.87 16.15 -6.19
N ALA A 5 -11.96 15.65 -6.98
CA ALA A 5 -10.83 16.41 -7.53
C ALA A 5 -10.79 16.28 -9.04
N ARG A 6 -10.46 17.35 -9.73
CA ARG A 6 -10.22 17.33 -11.18
C ARG A 6 -9.21 18.42 -11.56
N ARG A 7 -8.70 18.34 -12.79
CA ARG A 7 -7.83 19.40 -13.35
C ARG A 7 -8.59 20.73 -13.40
N HIS A 8 -7.90 21.81 -13.07
CA HIS A 8 -8.46 23.15 -13.14
C HIS A 8 -8.78 23.51 -14.62
N PRO A 9 -9.98 24.02 -14.93
CA PRO A 9 -10.43 24.21 -16.32
C PRO A 9 -9.70 25.34 -17.08
N ARG A 10 -8.96 26.19 -16.38
CA ARG A 10 -8.26 27.36 -16.95
C ARG A 10 -6.77 27.42 -16.60
N ALA A 11 -6.23 26.40 -15.92
CA ALA A 11 -4.83 26.33 -15.51
C ALA A 11 -4.44 24.85 -15.39
N ASP A 12 -3.83 24.33 -16.42
CA ASP A 12 -3.56 22.90 -16.56
C ASP A 12 -2.60 22.33 -15.50
N GLU A 13 -1.79 23.22 -14.92
CA GLU A 13 -0.86 22.90 -13.82
C GLU A 13 -1.54 22.82 -12.45
N LEU A 14 -2.81 23.23 -12.34
CA LEU A 14 -3.54 23.24 -11.08
C LEU A 14 -4.64 22.19 -11.04
N ALA A 15 -5.02 21.79 -9.82
CA ALA A 15 -6.19 20.97 -9.55
C ALA A 15 -7.21 21.75 -8.73
N ILE A 16 -8.47 21.44 -8.93
CA ILE A 16 -9.57 21.85 -8.06
C ILE A 16 -10.02 20.65 -7.27
N ALA A 17 -10.10 20.79 -5.95
CA ALA A 17 -10.73 19.80 -5.07
C ALA A 17 -11.98 20.40 -4.42
N TRP A 18 -12.99 19.58 -4.34
CA TRP A 18 -14.25 19.89 -3.68
C TRP A 18 -14.45 18.92 -2.52
N LEU A 19 -14.56 19.47 -1.32
CA LEU A 19 -14.79 18.71 -0.10
C LEU A 19 -16.09 19.19 0.56
N VAL A 20 -17.01 18.26 0.79
CA VAL A 20 -18.23 18.46 1.58
C VAL A 20 -18.20 17.46 2.71
N VAL A 21 -18.25 17.94 3.95
CA VAL A 21 -18.26 17.06 5.13
C VAL A 21 -19.61 17.18 5.81
N GLU A 22 -20.34 16.08 5.83
CA GLU A 22 -21.62 15.89 6.52
C GLU A 22 -21.71 14.44 7.02
N PRO A 23 -22.07 14.20 8.27
CA PRO A 23 -22.30 15.21 9.33
C PRO A 23 -21.01 15.89 9.80
N GLU A 24 -21.12 16.97 10.56
CA GLU A 24 -19.95 17.73 11.09
C GLU A 24 -19.04 16.83 11.94
N ALA A 25 -19.59 15.87 12.65
CA ALA A 25 -18.87 14.89 13.45
C ALA A 25 -17.86 14.05 12.64
N ALA A 26 -18.08 13.92 11.32
CA ALA A 26 -17.17 13.19 10.42
C ALA A 26 -15.87 13.95 10.12
N PHE A 27 -15.76 15.25 10.45
CA PHE A 27 -14.63 16.08 10.04
C PHE A 27 -13.26 15.57 10.52
N PRO A 28 -13.07 15.17 11.78
CA PRO A 28 -11.78 14.63 12.23
C PRO A 28 -11.40 13.33 11.51
N GLY A 29 -12.36 12.43 11.30
CA GLY A 29 -12.15 11.17 10.58
C GLY A 29 -11.78 11.39 9.10
N MET A 30 -12.41 12.36 8.45
CA MET A 30 -12.05 12.75 7.09
C MET A 30 -10.62 13.27 7.00
N GLY A 31 -10.17 14.07 7.98
CA GLY A 31 -8.80 14.58 8.05
C GLY A 31 -7.76 13.47 8.13
N ARG A 32 -8.04 12.42 8.90
CA ARG A 32 -7.15 11.25 9.00
C ARG A 32 -7.16 10.40 7.74
N LYS A 33 -8.33 10.16 7.15
CA LYS A 33 -8.50 9.19 6.06
C LYS A 33 -8.11 9.73 4.68
N LEU A 34 -8.40 10.98 4.37
CA LEU A 34 -8.17 11.54 3.03
C LEU A 34 -6.75 11.39 2.50
N PRO A 35 -5.66 11.52 3.28
CA PRO A 35 -4.31 11.33 2.78
C PRO A 35 -4.07 9.94 2.15
N HIS A 36 -4.77 8.91 2.61
CA HIS A 36 -4.65 7.55 2.09
C HIS A 36 -5.39 7.32 0.75
N TYR A 37 -6.19 8.29 0.32
CA TYR A 37 -7.02 8.19 -0.88
C TYR A 37 -6.51 9.01 -2.08
N GLY A 38 -5.26 9.47 -2.05
CA GLY A 38 -4.68 10.35 -3.06
C GLY A 38 -4.71 9.85 -4.51
N LYS A 39 -4.90 8.56 -4.71
CA LYS A 39 -5.01 7.95 -6.05
C LYS A 39 -6.42 8.03 -6.67
N TYR A 40 -7.44 8.45 -5.93
CA TYR A 40 -8.81 8.51 -6.41
C TYR A 40 -9.20 9.94 -6.78
N SER A 41 -10.05 10.07 -7.79
CA SER A 41 -10.55 11.36 -8.27
C SER A 41 -11.85 11.77 -7.59
N TYR A 42 -12.60 10.81 -7.05
CA TYR A 42 -13.81 11.06 -6.27
C TYR A 42 -14.01 9.98 -5.22
N LEU A 43 -14.61 10.40 -4.11
CA LEU A 43 -14.84 9.59 -2.92
C LEU A 43 -16.19 9.97 -2.30
N ALA A 44 -16.90 9.00 -1.74
CA ALA A 44 -18.01 9.26 -0.83
C ALA A 44 -17.84 8.44 0.45
N PHE A 45 -18.23 9.04 1.55
CA PHE A 45 -18.16 8.45 2.88
C PHE A 45 -19.49 8.62 3.59
N GLU A 46 -19.83 7.68 4.45
CA GLU A 46 -21.04 7.65 5.27
C GLU A 46 -20.68 7.56 6.75
N GLY A 47 -21.54 8.15 7.59
CA GLY A 47 -21.45 8.08 9.05
C GLY A 47 -20.60 9.18 9.69
N ASP A 48 -20.71 9.27 11.01
CA ASP A 48 -19.96 10.19 11.87
C ASP A 48 -18.48 9.78 11.88
N GLU A 49 -18.20 8.50 11.97
CA GLU A 49 -16.89 7.91 11.63
C GLU A 49 -16.92 7.52 10.15
N PRO A 50 -16.26 8.32 9.26
CA PRO A 50 -16.50 8.23 7.83
C PRO A 50 -16.04 6.89 7.24
N THR A 51 -17.00 6.07 6.82
CA THR A 51 -16.73 4.82 6.10
C THR A 51 -16.81 5.05 4.59
N ASN A 52 -15.77 4.66 3.85
CA ASN A 52 -15.76 4.84 2.40
C ASN A 52 -16.77 3.91 1.73
N ILE A 53 -17.74 4.49 1.02
CA ILE A 53 -18.79 3.76 0.28
C ILE A 53 -18.63 3.85 -1.22
N ILE A 54 -17.94 4.87 -1.74
CA ILE A 54 -17.67 5.05 -3.16
C ILE A 54 -16.26 5.61 -3.33
N LYS A 55 -15.50 5.03 -4.26
CA LYS A 55 -14.22 5.56 -4.71
C LYS A 55 -14.01 5.25 -6.18
N GLY A 56 -13.41 6.19 -6.91
CA GLY A 56 -13.13 5.98 -8.33
C GLY A 56 -12.23 7.05 -8.92
N GLN A 57 -11.91 6.86 -10.18
CA GLN A 57 -11.09 7.78 -10.96
C GLN A 57 -11.89 8.29 -12.15
N TRP A 58 -11.67 9.57 -12.51
CA TRP A 58 -12.17 10.08 -13.77
C TRP A 58 -11.48 9.36 -14.93
N SER A 59 -12.20 9.17 -16.00
CA SER A 59 -11.62 8.67 -17.24
C SER A 59 -10.44 9.55 -17.68
N SER A 60 -9.32 8.93 -17.99
CA SER A 60 -8.11 9.60 -18.48
C SER A 60 -8.06 9.70 -20.02
N SER A 61 -9.20 9.61 -20.71
CA SER A 61 -9.31 9.63 -22.16
C SER A 61 -8.65 10.84 -22.84
N GLU A 62 -8.52 11.97 -22.11
CA GLU A 62 -7.86 13.18 -22.56
C GLU A 62 -6.39 13.29 -22.08
N SER A 63 -5.85 12.27 -21.42
CA SER A 63 -4.46 12.26 -20.99
C SER A 63 -3.53 12.17 -22.21
N PRO A 64 -2.42 12.91 -22.24
CA PRO A 64 -1.40 12.77 -23.29
C PRO A 64 -0.75 11.37 -23.33
N LEU A 65 -0.94 10.57 -22.28
CA LEU A 65 -0.47 9.18 -22.24
C LEU A 65 -1.48 8.17 -22.79
N VAL A 66 -2.69 8.62 -23.15
CA VAL A 66 -3.72 7.78 -23.76
C VAL A 66 -3.78 8.06 -25.25
N VAL A 67 -3.51 7.05 -26.06
CA VAL A 67 -3.64 7.10 -27.53
C VAL A 67 -4.80 6.22 -27.93
N ASP A 68 -5.83 6.81 -28.53
CA ASP A 68 -6.93 6.09 -29.14
C ASP A 68 -6.57 5.73 -30.60
N LEU A 69 -6.33 4.46 -30.84
CA LEU A 69 -5.93 3.94 -32.15
C LEU A 69 -7.11 3.69 -33.10
N ARG A 70 -8.34 3.93 -32.67
CA ARG A 70 -9.51 3.78 -33.55
C ARG A 70 -9.55 4.88 -34.63
N PRO A 71 -10.16 4.60 -35.78
CA PRO A 71 -10.41 5.61 -36.80
C PRO A 71 -11.15 6.83 -36.24
N GLN A 72 -10.87 8.01 -36.75
CA GLN A 72 -11.33 9.28 -36.17
C GLN A 72 -12.86 9.40 -36.06
N GLY A 73 -13.63 8.73 -36.93
CA GLY A 73 -15.10 8.68 -36.89
C GLY A 73 -15.68 7.70 -35.85
N GLU A 74 -14.86 6.82 -35.29
CA GLU A 74 -15.26 5.79 -34.33
C GLU A 74 -14.81 6.12 -32.88
N ARG A 75 -14.12 7.24 -32.71
CA ARG A 75 -13.66 7.67 -31.39
C ARG A 75 -14.85 8.15 -30.57
N SER A 76 -15.20 7.38 -29.55
CA SER A 76 -16.21 7.77 -28.57
C SER A 76 -15.56 8.57 -27.45
N SER A 77 -16.22 9.61 -26.99
CA SER A 77 -15.80 10.39 -25.80
C SER A 77 -15.89 9.60 -24.49
N SER A 78 -16.55 8.46 -24.51
CA SER A 78 -16.51 7.50 -23.41
C SER A 78 -15.72 6.27 -23.85
N LEU A 79 -14.59 5.99 -23.23
CA LEU A 79 -13.98 4.67 -23.26
C LEU A 79 -14.97 3.73 -22.52
N ALA A 80 -15.92 3.18 -23.26
CA ALA A 80 -16.64 2.02 -22.76
C ALA A 80 -15.56 0.98 -22.42
N ALA A 81 -15.53 0.50 -21.18
CA ALA A 81 -14.65 -0.59 -20.80
C ALA A 81 -15.04 -1.80 -21.70
N PHE A 82 -14.24 -2.03 -22.74
CA PHE A 82 -14.38 -3.25 -23.51
C PHE A 82 -14.03 -4.42 -22.57
N PRO A 83 -14.88 -5.41 -22.43
CA PRO A 83 -14.49 -6.63 -21.78
C PRO A 83 -13.30 -7.20 -22.58
N LEU A 84 -12.09 -7.05 -22.01
CA LEU A 84 -10.91 -7.70 -22.57
C LEU A 84 -11.16 -9.20 -22.47
N GLU A 85 -11.21 -9.90 -23.60
CA GLU A 85 -11.18 -11.35 -23.58
C GLU A 85 -9.96 -11.83 -22.79
N LYS A 86 -10.17 -12.81 -21.93
CA LYS A 86 -9.08 -13.47 -21.22
C LYS A 86 -8.06 -13.93 -22.26
N ARG A 87 -6.89 -13.32 -22.26
CA ARG A 87 -5.80 -13.79 -23.12
C ARG A 87 -5.43 -15.20 -22.70
N SER A 88 -5.42 -16.12 -23.64
CA SER A 88 -4.79 -17.41 -23.47
C SER A 88 -3.29 -17.20 -23.33
N ALA A 89 -2.65 -17.89 -22.39
CA ALA A 89 -1.19 -17.89 -22.30
C ALA A 89 -0.62 -18.42 -23.62
N LEU A 90 0.39 -17.73 -24.16
CA LEU A 90 1.09 -18.15 -25.39
C LEU A 90 1.92 -19.42 -25.17
N ALA A 91 2.25 -19.72 -23.92
CA ALA A 91 2.93 -20.93 -23.51
C ALA A 91 2.52 -21.28 -22.08
N ASP A 92 2.47 -22.57 -21.78
CA ASP A 92 2.24 -23.10 -20.44
C ASP A 92 3.59 -23.12 -19.71
N LEU A 93 3.99 -21.97 -19.16
CA LEU A 93 5.24 -21.86 -18.41
C LEU A 93 4.99 -22.22 -16.94
N PRO A 94 5.94 -22.91 -16.31
CA PRO A 94 5.83 -23.17 -14.88
C PRO A 94 5.75 -21.84 -14.13
N PRO A 95 4.96 -21.74 -13.03
CA PRO A 95 4.86 -20.52 -12.26
C PRO A 95 6.23 -20.14 -11.70
N VAL A 96 6.61 -18.87 -11.88
CA VAL A 96 7.86 -18.32 -11.32
C VAL A 96 7.80 -18.30 -9.80
N PHE A 97 6.60 -18.05 -9.26
CA PHE A 97 6.35 -18.02 -7.81
C PHE A 97 5.56 -19.26 -7.38
N SER A 98 5.98 -19.84 -6.26
CA SER A 98 5.26 -20.96 -5.65
C SER A 98 4.12 -20.43 -4.80
N GLN A 99 2.88 -20.70 -5.21
CA GLN A 99 1.70 -20.36 -4.41
C GLN A 99 1.79 -20.91 -2.97
N LYS A 100 2.31 -22.13 -2.82
CA LYS A 100 2.48 -22.75 -1.51
C LYS A 100 3.41 -21.94 -0.61
N ARG A 101 4.58 -21.52 -1.13
CA ARG A 101 5.54 -20.71 -0.36
C ARG A 101 5.00 -19.34 -0.02
N LEU A 102 4.29 -18.68 -0.94
CA LEU A 102 3.63 -17.41 -0.65
C LEU A 102 2.61 -17.57 0.47
N MET A 103 1.78 -18.60 0.41
CA MET A 103 0.80 -18.88 1.47
C MET A 103 1.44 -19.22 2.82
N GLU A 104 2.60 -19.87 2.84
CA GLU A 104 3.37 -20.11 4.07
C GLU A 104 3.81 -18.79 4.71
N HIS A 105 4.32 -17.83 3.92
CA HIS A 105 4.72 -16.50 4.41
C HIS A 105 3.51 -15.71 4.94
N VAL A 106 2.42 -15.64 4.16
CA VAL A 106 1.19 -14.95 4.58
C VAL A 106 0.63 -15.57 5.86
N SER A 107 0.56 -16.91 5.93
CA SER A 107 0.03 -17.61 7.09
C SER A 107 0.85 -17.37 8.36
N TYR A 108 2.17 -17.29 8.24
CA TYR A 108 3.04 -16.97 9.36
C TYR A 108 2.89 -15.52 9.80
N LEU A 109 3.04 -14.56 8.86
CA LEU A 109 2.99 -13.13 9.18
C LEU A 109 1.62 -12.68 9.69
N ALA A 110 0.53 -13.28 9.21
CA ALA A 110 -0.81 -12.99 9.68
C ALA A 110 -1.28 -13.90 10.82
N SER A 111 -0.37 -14.71 11.40
CA SER A 111 -0.74 -15.62 12.50
C SER A 111 -1.15 -14.88 13.77
N ALA A 112 -1.93 -15.55 14.61
CA ALA A 112 -2.34 -15.03 15.90
C ALA A 112 -1.14 -14.72 16.83
N ASP A 113 -0.04 -15.47 16.68
CA ASP A 113 1.18 -15.32 17.49
C ASP A 113 1.89 -13.98 17.22
N LEU A 114 1.72 -13.42 16.02
CA LEU A 114 2.27 -12.11 15.66
C LEU A 114 1.33 -10.95 15.97
N GLU A 115 0.16 -11.20 16.57
CA GLU A 115 -0.75 -10.18 17.11
C GLU A 115 -0.94 -8.94 16.24
N GLY A 116 -0.91 -9.12 14.90
CA GLY A 116 -1.08 -8.04 13.93
C GLY A 116 0.13 -7.12 13.77
N ARG A 117 1.31 -7.49 14.25
CA ARG A 117 2.58 -6.79 13.97
C ARG A 117 2.54 -5.28 14.24
N GLY A 118 1.93 -4.91 15.36
CA GLY A 118 1.79 -3.49 15.73
C GLY A 118 3.13 -2.82 16.02
N ILE A 119 3.22 -1.53 15.73
CA ILE A 119 4.40 -0.71 15.98
C ILE A 119 4.85 -0.80 17.45
N GLY A 120 6.15 -0.99 17.65
CA GLY A 120 6.77 -1.08 18.99
C GLY A 120 6.55 -2.42 19.70
N SER A 121 5.86 -3.38 19.06
CA SER A 121 5.58 -4.69 19.67
C SER A 121 6.72 -5.70 19.47
N ALA A 122 6.80 -6.67 20.36
CA ALA A 122 7.72 -7.82 20.21
C ALA A 122 7.37 -8.67 18.96
N SER A 123 6.11 -8.71 18.59
CA SER A 123 5.63 -9.42 17.40
C SER A 123 6.07 -8.75 16.10
N LEU A 124 6.15 -7.41 16.05
CA LEU A 124 6.76 -6.71 14.92
C LEU A 124 8.25 -7.05 14.79
N GLN A 125 8.98 -7.11 15.91
CA GLN A 125 10.38 -7.54 15.90
C GLN A 125 10.52 -8.99 15.41
N ALA A 126 9.66 -9.90 15.86
CA ALA A 126 9.65 -11.29 15.39
C ALA A 126 9.37 -11.41 13.89
N ALA A 127 8.49 -10.57 13.37
CA ALA A 127 8.25 -10.47 11.92
C ALA A 127 9.48 -9.96 11.17
N ALA A 128 10.19 -8.94 11.71
CA ALA A 128 11.44 -8.43 11.14
C ALA A 128 12.52 -9.51 11.08
N ASP A 129 12.69 -10.26 12.16
CA ASP A 129 13.67 -11.35 12.25
C ASP A 129 13.34 -12.45 11.24
N TYR A 130 12.08 -12.84 11.11
CA TYR A 130 11.62 -13.77 10.10
C TYR A 130 11.94 -13.31 8.68
N ILE A 131 11.68 -12.05 8.35
CA ILE A 131 11.98 -11.50 7.03
C ILE A 131 13.48 -11.52 6.77
N ALA A 132 14.30 -11.14 7.76
CA ALA A 132 15.76 -11.17 7.65
C ALA A 132 16.29 -12.59 7.39
N GLU A 133 15.73 -13.60 8.06
CA GLU A 133 16.05 -15.01 7.81
C GLU A 133 15.70 -15.42 6.37
N ARG A 134 14.52 -15.03 5.88
CA ARG A 134 14.11 -15.33 4.50
C ARG A 134 15.02 -14.65 3.48
N PHE A 135 15.45 -13.39 3.74
CA PHE A 135 16.42 -12.69 2.91
C PHE A 135 17.76 -13.43 2.86
N ALA A 136 18.24 -13.93 4.00
CA ALA A 136 19.47 -14.72 4.05
C ALA A 136 19.34 -16.04 3.27
N GLU A 137 18.21 -16.75 3.41
CA GLU A 137 17.94 -18.02 2.71
C GLU A 137 17.94 -17.89 1.19
N ILE A 138 17.40 -16.77 0.66
CA ILE A 138 17.40 -16.52 -0.79
C ILE A 138 18.70 -15.90 -1.29
N GLY A 139 19.70 -15.72 -0.41
CA GLY A 139 21.04 -15.29 -0.78
C GLY A 139 21.25 -13.78 -0.90
N LEU A 140 20.36 -12.97 -0.33
CA LEU A 140 20.63 -11.54 -0.17
C LEU A 140 21.77 -11.32 0.82
N LYS A 141 22.36 -10.13 0.80
CA LYS A 141 23.30 -9.67 1.78
C LYS A 141 22.64 -8.64 2.70
N PRO A 142 23.10 -8.50 3.96
CA PRO A 142 22.67 -7.39 4.80
C PRO A 142 22.90 -6.05 4.10
N GLY A 143 21.93 -5.16 4.19
CA GLY A 143 21.95 -3.88 3.46
C GLY A 143 22.62 -2.74 4.21
N LEU A 144 23.02 -2.93 5.48
CA LEU A 144 23.66 -1.91 6.29
C LEU A 144 25.19 -2.08 6.31
N GLU A 145 25.90 -0.97 6.50
CA GLU A 145 27.38 -0.94 6.51
C GLU A 145 27.99 -1.78 7.65
N ASP A 146 27.28 -1.89 8.77
CA ASP A 146 27.68 -2.70 9.93
C ASP A 146 27.41 -4.20 9.75
N GLY A 147 26.88 -4.61 8.60
CA GLY A 147 26.49 -5.99 8.31
C GLY A 147 25.16 -6.42 8.93
N SER A 148 24.37 -5.48 9.44
CA SER A 148 23.03 -5.74 9.98
C SER A 148 21.97 -5.76 8.87
N TRP A 149 20.89 -6.53 9.11
CA TRP A 149 19.66 -6.49 8.35
C TRP A 149 18.72 -5.39 8.84
N HIS A 150 18.87 -4.93 10.09
CA HIS A 150 17.90 -4.17 10.86
C HIS A 150 18.30 -2.71 10.99
N GLN A 151 17.66 -1.83 10.24
CA GLN A 151 17.76 -0.39 10.41
C GLN A 151 16.75 0.08 11.46
N ARG A 152 17.21 0.31 12.68
CA ARG A 152 16.38 0.77 13.80
C ARG A 152 16.19 2.27 13.78
N PHE A 153 15.01 2.73 14.11
CA PHE A 153 14.71 4.15 14.25
C PHE A 153 13.57 4.37 15.27
N GLN A 154 13.44 5.60 15.72
CA GLN A 154 12.43 6.01 16.70
C GLN A 154 11.30 6.76 15.99
N LEU A 155 10.06 6.42 16.32
CA LEU A 155 8.89 7.22 16.05
C LEU A 155 8.61 8.13 17.24
N GLU A 156 8.19 9.37 16.99
CA GLU A 156 7.90 10.34 18.05
C GLU A 156 6.71 9.93 18.93
N SER A 157 5.74 9.20 18.36
CA SER A 157 4.57 8.69 19.06
C SER A 157 4.20 7.29 18.58
N GLY A 158 4.11 6.37 19.50
CA GLY A 158 3.59 4.99 19.31
C GLY A 158 2.18 4.82 19.88
N PRO A 159 1.72 3.55 20.02
CA PRO A 159 0.37 3.22 20.48
C PRO A 159 -0.04 3.87 21.81
N ASP A 160 0.91 4.04 22.73
CA ASP A 160 0.68 4.60 24.08
C ASP A 160 0.92 6.12 24.12
N GLY A 161 1.11 6.77 22.95
CA GLY A 161 1.49 8.17 22.84
C GLY A 161 2.94 8.45 23.25
N ALA A 162 3.71 7.44 23.62
CA ALA A 162 5.14 7.53 23.89
C ALA A 162 5.95 7.22 22.63
N PRO A 163 7.24 7.64 22.57
CA PRO A 163 8.13 7.23 21.49
C PRO A 163 8.22 5.72 21.38
N ALA A 164 8.17 5.18 20.15
CA ALA A 164 8.27 3.76 19.90
C ALA A 164 9.43 3.45 18.96
N GLU A 165 10.22 2.43 19.30
CA GLU A 165 11.24 1.91 18.39
C GLU A 165 10.60 1.02 17.33
N THR A 166 11.04 1.19 16.09
CA THR A 166 10.66 0.31 14.97
C THR A 166 11.87 0.04 14.09
N VAL A 167 11.69 -0.82 13.08
CA VAL A 167 12.83 -1.32 12.31
C VAL A 167 12.44 -1.57 10.85
N ASN A 168 13.30 -1.12 9.92
CA ASN A 168 13.28 -1.59 8.55
C ASN A 168 14.18 -2.81 8.39
N VAL A 169 13.79 -3.77 7.57
CA VAL A 169 14.65 -4.89 7.18
C VAL A 169 15.19 -4.62 5.78
N ILE A 170 16.51 -4.55 5.65
CA ILE A 170 17.16 -4.15 4.40
C ILE A 170 18.05 -5.28 3.89
N GLY A 171 17.72 -5.81 2.73
CA GLY A 171 18.51 -6.77 2.01
C GLY A 171 19.08 -6.19 0.71
N PHE A 172 20.26 -6.59 0.32
CA PHE A 172 20.96 -6.14 -0.86
C PHE A 172 21.31 -7.30 -1.79
N LEU A 173 20.94 -7.18 -3.05
CA LEU A 173 21.35 -8.07 -4.13
C LEU A 173 22.31 -7.32 -5.05
N PRO A 174 23.62 -7.69 -5.09
CA PRO A 174 24.57 -7.05 -5.98
C PRO A 174 24.18 -7.24 -7.45
N GLY A 175 24.19 -6.15 -8.22
CA GLY A 175 24.01 -6.21 -9.65
C GLY A 175 25.19 -6.90 -10.35
N SER A 176 24.93 -7.54 -11.48
CA SER A 176 25.97 -8.21 -12.30
C SER A 176 26.53 -7.32 -13.40
N ASN A 177 25.83 -6.25 -13.80
CA ASN A 177 26.27 -5.33 -14.83
C ASN A 177 27.12 -4.20 -14.22
N ARG A 178 28.41 -4.15 -14.62
CA ARG A 178 29.36 -3.15 -14.10
C ARG A 178 29.08 -1.72 -14.60
N ASP A 179 28.46 -1.57 -15.75
CA ASP A 179 28.17 -0.27 -16.32
C ASP A 179 27.05 0.46 -15.55
N TRP A 180 26.29 -0.28 -14.73
CA TRP A 180 25.21 0.21 -13.90
C TRP A 180 25.48 0.07 -12.42
N SER A 181 26.75 -0.07 -12.03
CA SER A 181 27.14 -0.30 -10.63
C SER A 181 26.76 0.83 -9.67
N GLU A 182 26.54 2.04 -10.20
CA GLU A 182 26.10 3.21 -9.43
C GLU A 182 24.57 3.40 -9.43
N GLN A 183 23.83 2.48 -10.05
CA GLN A 183 22.37 2.54 -10.10
C GLN A 183 21.75 1.48 -9.22
N SER A 184 20.66 1.83 -8.56
CA SER A 184 19.92 0.91 -7.70
C SER A 184 18.45 0.85 -8.10
N VAL A 185 17.86 -0.34 -7.98
CA VAL A 185 16.40 -0.54 -8.00
C VAL A 185 16.00 -0.88 -6.58
N ILE A 186 15.05 -0.14 -6.03
CA ILE A 186 14.51 -0.37 -4.69
C ILE A 186 13.15 -1.03 -4.84
N VAL A 187 12.97 -2.17 -4.17
CA VAL A 187 11.67 -2.81 -3.97
C VAL A 187 11.36 -2.73 -2.48
N SER A 188 10.21 -2.17 -2.15
CA SER A 188 9.81 -1.96 -0.76
C SER A 188 8.37 -2.38 -0.53
N ALA A 189 8.11 -2.93 0.65
CA ALA A 189 6.79 -3.22 1.17
C ALA A 189 6.82 -3.03 2.69
N HIS A 190 5.73 -2.51 3.28
CA HIS A 190 5.62 -2.51 4.73
C HIS A 190 5.23 -3.91 5.22
N TYR A 191 5.60 -4.24 6.44
CA TYR A 191 5.28 -5.52 7.08
C TYR A 191 4.62 -5.34 8.46
N ASP A 192 4.52 -4.10 8.93
CA ASP A 192 3.73 -3.74 10.09
C ASP A 192 2.23 -3.70 9.76
N HIS A 193 1.38 -3.82 10.78
CA HIS A 193 -0.05 -3.59 10.68
C HIS A 193 -0.57 -3.00 11.99
N LEU A 194 -1.89 -2.93 12.15
CA LEU A 194 -2.54 -2.22 13.25
C LEU A 194 -2.31 -2.86 14.64
N GLY A 195 -1.76 -4.06 14.72
CA GLY A 195 -1.59 -4.74 15.99
C GLY A 195 -2.91 -4.95 16.70
N ARG A 196 -3.08 -4.29 17.84
CA ARG A 196 -4.33 -4.25 18.61
C ARG A 196 -5.13 -2.95 18.41
N GLY A 197 -5.01 -2.34 17.21
CA GLY A 197 -5.88 -1.24 16.84
C GLY A 197 -5.23 0.15 16.91
N TRP A 198 -3.97 0.29 16.49
CA TRP A 198 -3.29 1.58 16.35
C TRP A 198 -2.68 1.72 14.95
N PRO A 199 -2.69 2.88 14.30
CA PRO A 199 -3.16 4.18 14.79
C PRO A 199 -4.65 4.45 14.61
N ASP A 200 -5.35 3.69 13.77
CA ASP A 200 -6.76 3.97 13.43
C ASP A 200 -7.52 2.66 13.20
N VAL A 201 -8.60 2.45 13.97
CA VAL A 201 -9.49 1.30 13.83
C VAL A 201 -10.94 1.73 13.84
N HIS A 202 -11.82 0.85 13.38
CA HIS A 202 -13.25 1.08 13.52
C HIS A 202 -13.67 1.08 14.99
N GLN A 203 -14.64 1.94 15.31
CA GLN A 203 -15.21 1.98 16.65
C GLN A 203 -15.75 0.61 17.05
N GLY A 204 -15.26 0.08 18.18
CA GLY A 204 -15.62 -1.24 18.69
C GLY A 204 -14.60 -2.34 18.38
N ASP A 205 -13.60 -2.06 17.55
CA ASP A 205 -12.52 -2.99 17.21
C ASP A 205 -11.23 -2.68 18.00
N GLU A 206 -11.27 -1.70 18.91
CA GLU A 206 -10.15 -1.33 19.77
C GLU A 206 -9.71 -2.51 20.65
N GLY A 207 -8.42 -2.81 20.65
CA GLY A 207 -7.85 -3.91 21.42
C GLY A 207 -8.00 -5.29 20.77
N LEU A 208 -8.78 -5.44 19.70
CA LEU A 208 -8.81 -6.66 18.91
C LEU A 208 -7.53 -6.81 18.11
N VAL A 209 -7.15 -8.05 17.82
CA VAL A 209 -6.00 -8.33 16.95
C VAL A 209 -6.42 -8.13 15.48
N HIS A 210 -5.65 -7.34 14.75
CA HIS A 210 -5.80 -7.09 13.32
C HIS A 210 -4.71 -7.85 12.56
N PRO A 211 -4.98 -9.04 11.99
CA PRO A 211 -3.93 -9.92 11.47
C PRO A 211 -3.15 -9.34 10.28
N GLY A 212 -3.76 -8.47 9.45
CA GLY A 212 -3.10 -7.83 8.32
C GLY A 212 -2.57 -8.83 7.29
N ALA A 213 -3.40 -9.77 6.85
CA ALA A 213 -3.00 -10.75 5.83
C ALA A 213 -2.86 -10.12 4.45
N ASP A 214 -3.74 -9.18 4.14
CA ASP A 214 -3.82 -8.43 2.89
C ASP A 214 -3.10 -7.07 2.96
N ASP A 215 -2.82 -6.58 4.19
CA ASP A 215 -2.21 -5.27 4.41
C ASP A 215 -1.20 -5.33 5.59
N ASN A 216 0.03 -5.75 5.46
CA ASN A 216 0.62 -6.41 4.30
C ASN A 216 1.48 -7.58 4.77
N ALA A 217 0.99 -8.80 4.58
CA ALA A 217 1.73 -10.03 4.85
C ALA A 217 2.12 -10.79 3.56
N SER A 218 1.87 -10.18 2.40
CA SER A 218 2.07 -10.80 1.08
C SER A 218 3.30 -10.27 0.32
#